data_0041c56f98bfdc113ee292702292abf9
#
_entry.id   0041c56f98bfdc113ee292702292abf9
#
_cell.length_a   1.000
_cell.length_b   1.000
_cell.length_c   1.000
_cell.angle_alpha   90.00
_cell.angle_beta   90.00
_cell.angle_gamma   90.00
#
_symmetry.space_group_name_H-M   'P 1'
#
loop_
_entity.id
_entity.type
_entity.pdbx_description
1 polymer ?
#
loop_
_entity_poly.entity_id
_entity_poly.type
_entity_poly.pdbx_seq_one_letter_code
_entity_poly.pdbx_strand_id
1 'polypeptide(L)'
;MKIAILGTRGVPNYYGGFEQFAEFFSVYLVEKGHEVYCYNSHNHPYQEKTFHGVHILHQHDPEYKYGTFGQFIYDYNCIMDARKRDFDIILQLGYTSNSIWFFLMPKKPINIINMDGLEWKRSKYSWPVQKFLKVAEWLAAKSGDYLVADSLGIQSFLMKTYKKESTYIAYGAHLFNTPNENILQQYQVEKGNYNMVMARFEPENNIDMVLEGVALDKENQTPILVIGKHETKYGAYLKNKFKE
;
A
#
# COMPACT_ATOMS: atom_id res chain seq x y z
N MET A 1 6.61 9.30 -22.90
CA MET A 1 5.95 7.98 -22.83
C MET A 1 4.59 8.17 -22.19
N LYS A 2 3.66 7.29 -22.53
CA LYS A 2 2.32 7.25 -21.98
C LYS A 2 2.23 6.13 -20.93
N ILE A 3 2.07 6.50 -19.66
CA ILE A 3 2.23 5.59 -18.52
C ILE A 3 0.92 5.48 -17.76
N ALA A 4 0.49 4.25 -17.45
CA ALA A 4 -0.66 3.97 -16.61
C ALA A 4 -0.24 3.40 -15.26
N ILE A 5 -0.89 3.82 -14.18
CA ILE A 5 -0.72 3.30 -12.81
C ILE A 5 -2.03 2.65 -12.38
N LEU A 6 -1.96 1.35 -12.07
CA LEU A 6 -3.06 0.50 -11.62
C LEU A 6 -2.74 -0.09 -10.24
N GLY A 7 -3.73 -0.69 -9.58
CA GLY A 7 -3.54 -1.38 -8.30
C GLY A 7 -3.55 -0.44 -7.08
N THR A 8 -4.10 0.74 -7.25
CA THR A 8 -4.34 1.72 -6.19
C THR A 8 -5.81 2.12 -6.16
N ARG A 9 -6.32 2.60 -5.02
CA ARG A 9 -7.67 3.19 -4.95
C ARG A 9 -7.74 4.58 -5.57
N GLY A 10 -6.59 5.20 -5.84
CA GLY A 10 -6.48 6.45 -6.58
C GLY A 10 -5.61 7.52 -5.93
N VAL A 11 -5.46 8.62 -6.66
CA VAL A 11 -4.77 9.84 -6.22
C VAL A 11 -5.73 11.03 -6.24
N PRO A 12 -5.54 12.03 -5.34
CA PRO A 12 -4.58 12.12 -4.23
C PRO A 12 -4.82 11.06 -3.15
N ASN A 13 -3.78 10.79 -2.34
CA ASN A 13 -3.85 9.78 -1.29
C ASN A 13 -4.90 10.12 -0.21
N TYR A 14 -5.74 9.15 0.11
CA TYR A 14 -6.64 9.18 1.27
C TYR A 14 -6.71 7.85 2.01
N TYR A 15 -5.94 6.81 1.56
CA TYR A 15 -6.09 5.46 2.07
C TYR A 15 -4.80 4.85 2.61
N GLY A 16 -3.73 4.71 1.81
CA GLY A 16 -2.58 3.91 2.23
C GLY A 16 -1.28 4.13 1.47
N GLY A 17 -0.36 3.19 1.62
CA GLY A 17 1.00 3.32 1.10
C GLY A 17 1.10 3.34 -0.43
N PHE A 18 0.29 2.54 -1.12
CA PHE A 18 0.27 2.56 -2.59
C PHE A 18 -0.27 3.87 -3.15
N GLU A 19 -1.30 4.44 -2.51
CA GLU A 19 -1.84 5.74 -2.89
C GLU A 19 -0.81 6.85 -2.64
N GLN A 20 -0.11 6.78 -1.51
CA GLN A 20 0.99 7.71 -1.20
C GLN A 20 2.09 7.65 -2.25
N PHE A 21 2.54 6.44 -2.60
CA PHE A 21 3.53 6.25 -3.65
C PHE A 21 3.01 6.74 -5.01
N ALA A 22 1.78 6.35 -5.39
CA ALA A 22 1.19 6.74 -6.66
C ALA A 22 1.06 8.25 -6.81
N GLU A 23 0.67 8.96 -5.74
CA GLU A 23 0.54 10.42 -5.73
C GLU A 23 1.88 11.08 -6.08
N PHE A 24 2.93 10.79 -5.31
CA PHE A 24 4.24 11.42 -5.54
C PHE A 24 4.87 10.98 -6.86
N PHE A 25 4.81 9.69 -7.16
CA PHE A 25 5.46 9.15 -8.34
C PHE A 25 4.80 9.60 -9.65
N SER A 26 3.46 9.66 -9.69
CA SER A 26 2.74 10.11 -10.87
C SER A 26 3.02 11.59 -11.20
N VAL A 27 3.04 12.46 -10.18
CA VAL A 27 3.37 13.88 -10.34
C VAL A 27 4.82 14.04 -10.80
N TYR A 28 5.76 13.32 -10.17
CA TYR A 28 7.16 13.32 -10.61
C TYR A 28 7.33 12.91 -12.09
N LEU A 29 6.59 11.90 -12.54
CA LEU A 29 6.65 11.47 -13.95
C LEU A 29 6.11 12.54 -14.89
N VAL A 30 5.06 13.28 -14.50
CA VAL A 30 4.54 14.43 -15.26
C VAL A 30 5.61 15.53 -15.36
N GLU A 31 6.29 15.84 -14.26
CA GLU A 31 7.41 16.80 -14.25
C GLU A 31 8.58 16.38 -15.14
N LYS A 32 8.76 15.06 -15.35
CA LYS A 32 9.74 14.51 -16.31
C LYS A 32 9.25 14.49 -17.76
N GLY A 33 8.07 15.06 -18.04
CA GLY A 33 7.54 15.19 -19.39
C GLY A 33 6.83 13.92 -19.90
N HIS A 34 6.36 13.05 -19.02
CA HIS A 34 5.55 11.90 -19.39
C HIS A 34 4.05 12.22 -19.33
N GLU A 35 3.26 11.58 -20.16
CA GLU A 35 1.80 11.59 -20.09
C GLU A 35 1.36 10.47 -19.14
N VAL A 36 0.83 10.84 -17.97
CA VAL A 36 0.58 9.89 -16.87
C VAL A 36 -0.90 9.76 -16.59
N TYR A 37 -1.35 8.54 -16.42
CA TYR A 37 -2.72 8.17 -16.09
C TYR A 37 -2.74 7.35 -14.79
N CYS A 38 -3.60 7.73 -13.85
CA CYS A 38 -3.84 6.95 -12.64
C CYS A 38 -5.29 6.47 -12.61
N TYR A 39 -5.49 5.18 -12.32
CA TYR A 39 -6.83 4.61 -12.14
C TYR A 39 -7.29 4.85 -10.72
N ASN A 40 -8.44 5.52 -10.60
CA ASN A 40 -9.10 5.78 -9.33
C ASN A 40 -10.39 4.94 -9.21
N SER A 41 -10.71 4.51 -8.00
CA SER A 41 -12.05 4.00 -7.67
C SER A 41 -13.10 5.09 -7.98
N HIS A 42 -14.26 4.71 -8.51
CA HIS A 42 -15.35 5.67 -8.74
C HIS A 42 -15.86 6.32 -7.45
N ASN A 43 -15.62 5.69 -6.30
CA ASN A 43 -15.96 6.20 -4.97
C ASN A 43 -14.84 7.07 -4.36
N HIS A 44 -13.76 7.29 -5.10
CA HIS A 44 -12.67 8.14 -4.62
C HIS A 44 -13.19 9.55 -4.31
N PRO A 45 -12.81 10.19 -3.18
CA PRO A 45 -13.32 11.53 -2.82
C PRO A 45 -12.95 12.61 -3.83
N TYR A 46 -11.84 12.45 -4.54
CA TYR A 46 -11.40 13.36 -5.59
C TYR A 46 -12.02 12.95 -6.94
N GLN A 47 -12.90 13.78 -7.49
CA GLN A 47 -13.68 13.48 -8.70
C GLN A 47 -13.23 14.26 -9.95
N GLU A 48 -12.18 15.08 -9.83
CA GLU A 48 -11.65 15.82 -10.95
C GLU A 48 -10.96 14.91 -11.97
N LYS A 49 -10.89 15.36 -13.21
CA LYS A 49 -10.27 14.61 -14.31
C LYS A 49 -8.74 14.63 -14.31
N THR A 50 -8.14 15.54 -13.56
CA THR A 50 -6.69 15.72 -13.50
C THR A 50 -6.25 16.09 -12.09
N PHE A 51 -5.05 15.65 -11.71
CA PHE A 51 -4.37 16.01 -10.46
C PHE A 51 -2.91 16.34 -10.76
N HIS A 52 -2.51 17.60 -10.58
CA HIS A 52 -1.14 18.08 -10.90
C HIS A 52 -0.61 17.59 -12.27
N GLY A 53 -1.45 17.60 -13.30
CA GLY A 53 -1.11 17.14 -14.65
C GLY A 53 -1.27 15.63 -14.88
N VAL A 54 -1.54 14.85 -13.85
CA VAL A 54 -1.88 13.42 -13.95
C VAL A 54 -3.34 13.27 -14.41
N HIS A 55 -3.62 12.49 -15.43
CA HIS A 55 -4.96 12.17 -15.88
C HIS A 55 -5.60 11.11 -14.95
N ILE A 56 -6.78 11.38 -14.42
CA ILE A 56 -7.50 10.48 -13.53
C ILE A 56 -8.58 9.71 -14.31
N LEU A 57 -8.53 8.39 -14.17
CA LEU A 57 -9.48 7.46 -14.82
C LEU A 57 -10.30 6.74 -13.77
N HIS A 58 -11.53 7.20 -13.51
CA HIS A 58 -12.42 6.55 -12.55
C HIS A 58 -13.01 5.27 -13.14
N GLN A 59 -12.88 4.15 -12.41
CA GLN A 59 -13.46 2.85 -12.77
C GLN A 59 -14.38 2.34 -11.67
N HIS A 60 -15.40 1.59 -12.07
CA HIS A 60 -16.35 1.02 -11.13
C HIS A 60 -15.65 0.05 -10.17
N ASP A 61 -15.80 0.32 -8.87
CA ASP A 61 -15.24 -0.41 -7.75
C ASP A 61 -16.34 -0.79 -6.77
N PRO A 62 -16.78 -2.04 -6.76
CA PRO A 62 -17.84 -2.50 -5.87
C PRO A 62 -17.31 -2.97 -4.48
N GLU A 63 -16.11 -2.56 -4.05
CA GLU A 63 -15.54 -2.94 -2.75
C GLU A 63 -16.47 -2.59 -1.59
N TYR A 64 -17.18 -1.45 -1.67
CA TYR A 64 -18.17 -1.04 -0.66
C TYR A 64 -19.32 -2.04 -0.47
N LYS A 65 -19.62 -2.85 -1.48
CA LYS A 65 -20.70 -3.85 -1.46
C LYS A 65 -20.21 -5.27 -1.19
N TYR A 66 -19.07 -5.63 -1.78
CA TYR A 66 -18.54 -7.00 -1.75
C TYR A 66 -17.25 -7.15 -0.96
N GLY A 67 -16.82 -6.10 -0.24
CA GLY A 67 -15.54 -6.11 0.47
C GLY A 67 -14.37 -6.40 -0.47
N THR A 68 -13.35 -7.07 0.01
CA THR A 68 -12.12 -7.37 -0.75
C THR A 68 -12.38 -8.04 -2.11
N PHE A 69 -13.48 -8.78 -2.27
CA PHE A 69 -13.84 -9.36 -3.58
C PHE A 69 -14.10 -8.28 -4.63
N GLY A 70 -14.61 -7.12 -4.24
CA GLY A 70 -14.81 -5.98 -5.12
C GLY A 70 -13.55 -5.50 -5.82
N GLN A 71 -12.38 -5.66 -5.18
CA GLN A 71 -11.08 -5.28 -5.75
C GLN A 71 -10.77 -6.07 -7.03
N PHE A 72 -11.15 -7.36 -7.09
CA PHE A 72 -10.97 -8.16 -8.32
C PHE A 72 -11.77 -7.59 -9.50
N ILE A 73 -12.99 -7.12 -9.23
CA ILE A 73 -13.85 -6.50 -10.25
C ILE A 73 -13.28 -5.15 -10.66
N TYR A 74 -12.79 -4.37 -9.69
CA TYR A 74 -12.15 -3.08 -9.96
C TYR A 74 -10.92 -3.24 -10.85
N ASP A 75 -10.01 -4.15 -10.51
CA ASP A 75 -8.81 -4.42 -11.31
C ASP A 75 -9.15 -4.92 -12.71
N TYR A 76 -10.16 -5.80 -12.83
CA TYR A 76 -10.69 -6.22 -14.13
C TYR A 76 -11.13 -5.01 -14.96
N ASN A 77 -11.92 -4.10 -14.38
CA ASN A 77 -12.40 -2.91 -15.08
C ASN A 77 -11.23 -2.00 -15.51
N CYS A 78 -10.25 -1.79 -14.65
CA CYS A 78 -9.04 -1.02 -14.96
C CYS A 78 -8.26 -1.64 -16.14
N ILE A 79 -8.04 -2.94 -16.12
CA ILE A 79 -7.33 -3.67 -17.19
C ILE A 79 -8.13 -3.61 -18.50
N MET A 80 -9.44 -3.80 -18.46
CA MET A 80 -10.29 -3.75 -19.66
C MET A 80 -10.35 -2.35 -20.27
N ASP A 81 -10.28 -1.29 -19.48
CA ASP A 81 -10.13 0.07 -19.98
C ASP A 81 -8.73 0.31 -20.55
N ALA A 82 -7.67 -0.15 -19.86
CA ALA A 82 -6.29 -0.03 -20.30
C ALA A 82 -6.05 -0.69 -21.67
N ARG A 83 -6.74 -1.79 -21.97
CA ARG A 83 -6.69 -2.46 -23.29
C ARG A 83 -7.16 -1.59 -24.46
N LYS A 84 -8.02 -0.61 -24.19
CA LYS A 84 -8.57 0.31 -25.20
C LYS A 84 -7.68 1.54 -25.42
N ARG A 85 -6.61 1.66 -24.63
CA ARG A 85 -5.70 2.80 -24.62
C ARG A 85 -4.31 2.38 -25.12
N ASP A 86 -3.58 3.33 -25.68
CA ASP A 86 -2.26 3.09 -26.25
C ASP A 86 -1.18 3.51 -25.25
N PHE A 87 -1.05 2.73 -24.15
CA PHE A 87 0.00 2.94 -23.17
C PHE A 87 1.33 2.34 -23.62
N ASP A 88 2.43 2.96 -23.23
CA ASP A 88 3.79 2.43 -23.39
C ASP A 88 4.16 1.54 -22.19
N ILE A 89 3.74 1.95 -20.97
CA ILE A 89 4.05 1.27 -19.72
C ILE A 89 2.78 1.18 -18.88
N ILE A 90 2.59 0.04 -18.25
CA ILE A 90 1.62 -0.17 -17.18
C ILE A 90 2.38 -0.56 -15.90
N LEU A 91 2.27 0.30 -14.87
CA LEU A 91 2.77 0.01 -13.54
C LEU A 91 1.62 -0.50 -12.67
N GLN A 92 1.75 -1.72 -12.16
CA GLN A 92 0.80 -2.31 -11.23
C GLN A 92 1.36 -2.24 -9.80
N LEU A 93 0.58 -1.68 -8.88
CA LEU A 93 0.92 -1.59 -7.46
C LEU A 93 0.28 -2.75 -6.71
N GLY A 94 1.10 -3.73 -6.34
CA GLY A 94 0.65 -4.98 -5.74
C GLY A 94 0.26 -6.04 -6.78
N TYR A 95 -0.11 -7.22 -6.25
CA TYR A 95 -0.38 -8.40 -7.07
C TYR A 95 -1.62 -9.20 -6.64
N THR A 96 -2.27 -8.83 -5.55
CA THR A 96 -3.21 -9.70 -4.84
C THR A 96 -4.50 -9.98 -5.62
N SER A 97 -5.06 -9.00 -6.30
CA SER A 97 -6.32 -9.10 -7.04
C SER A 97 -6.16 -8.97 -8.56
N ASN A 98 -5.14 -8.24 -9.02
CA ASN A 98 -4.89 -8.00 -10.44
C ASN A 98 -4.21 -9.17 -11.15
N SER A 99 -3.33 -9.92 -10.44
CA SER A 99 -2.50 -10.96 -11.05
C SER A 99 -3.30 -12.11 -11.68
N ILE A 100 -4.51 -12.41 -11.19
CA ILE A 100 -5.37 -13.44 -11.80
C ILE A 100 -5.86 -13.05 -13.19
N TRP A 101 -5.85 -11.76 -13.52
CA TRP A 101 -6.23 -11.22 -14.83
C TRP A 101 -5.05 -11.09 -15.80
N PHE A 102 -3.89 -11.68 -15.48
CA PHE A 102 -2.66 -11.55 -16.29
C PHE A 102 -2.88 -11.85 -17.78
N PHE A 103 -3.73 -12.80 -18.11
CA PHE A 103 -4.05 -13.18 -19.50
C PHE A 103 -4.89 -12.12 -20.24
N LEU A 104 -5.47 -11.15 -19.52
CA LEU A 104 -6.18 -10.02 -20.08
C LEU A 104 -5.29 -8.78 -20.25
N MET A 105 -4.08 -8.78 -19.72
CA MET A 105 -3.18 -7.63 -19.88
C MET A 105 -2.93 -7.34 -21.36
N PRO A 106 -2.92 -6.06 -21.77
CA PRO A 106 -2.55 -5.72 -23.13
C PRO A 106 -1.10 -6.12 -23.40
N LYS A 107 -0.82 -6.61 -24.62
CA LYS A 107 0.50 -7.18 -24.96
C LYS A 107 1.56 -6.13 -25.34
N LYS A 108 1.13 -4.92 -25.75
CA LYS A 108 2.03 -3.88 -26.24
C LYS A 108 2.76 -3.15 -25.10
N PRO A 109 2.08 -2.68 -24.03
CA PRO A 109 2.75 -1.99 -22.95
C PRO A 109 3.71 -2.90 -22.18
N ILE A 110 4.82 -2.33 -21.72
CA ILE A 110 5.68 -2.98 -20.74
C ILE A 110 4.92 -3.06 -19.42
N ASN A 111 4.77 -4.27 -18.89
CA ASN A 111 4.07 -4.53 -17.63
C ASN A 111 5.08 -4.59 -16.47
N ILE A 112 5.08 -3.58 -15.61
CA ILE A 112 5.93 -3.50 -14.42
C ILE A 112 5.05 -3.79 -13.20
N ILE A 113 5.47 -4.73 -12.34
CA ILE A 113 4.73 -5.09 -11.13
C ILE A 113 5.56 -4.78 -9.89
N ASN A 114 5.04 -3.93 -9.01
CA ASN A 114 5.56 -3.77 -7.66
C ASN A 114 5.04 -4.93 -6.80
N MET A 115 5.98 -5.80 -6.36
CA MET A 115 5.64 -7.05 -5.69
C MET A 115 5.24 -6.89 -4.23
N ASP A 116 5.44 -5.68 -3.64
CA ASP A 116 5.11 -5.44 -2.24
C ASP A 116 5.63 -6.54 -1.29
N GLY A 117 4.99 -6.74 -0.15
CA GLY A 117 5.36 -7.75 0.84
C GLY A 117 4.81 -9.16 0.53
N LEU A 118 5.19 -10.11 1.36
CA LEU A 118 4.71 -11.50 1.29
C LEU A 118 3.31 -11.60 1.93
N GLU A 119 2.27 -11.13 1.23
CA GLU A 119 0.90 -11.04 1.75
C GLU A 119 0.36 -12.38 2.29
N TRP A 120 0.75 -13.49 1.69
CA TRP A 120 0.33 -14.82 2.14
C TRP A 120 0.91 -15.22 3.51
N LYS A 121 1.92 -14.53 4.03
CA LYS A 121 2.47 -14.78 5.38
C LYS A 121 1.69 -14.09 6.49
N ARG A 122 0.77 -13.19 6.16
CA ARG A 122 0.06 -12.41 7.17
C ARG A 122 -0.94 -13.28 7.93
N SER A 123 -0.85 -13.25 9.24
CA SER A 123 -1.65 -14.08 10.15
C SER A 123 -3.17 -13.79 10.10
N LYS A 124 -3.56 -12.62 9.64
CA LYS A 124 -4.97 -12.23 9.48
C LYS A 124 -5.72 -13.05 8.42
N TYR A 125 -5.01 -13.72 7.51
CA TYR A 125 -5.62 -14.49 6.45
C TYR A 125 -5.79 -15.96 6.81
N SER A 126 -6.96 -16.52 6.50
CA SER A 126 -7.19 -17.95 6.61
C SER A 126 -6.31 -18.76 5.66
N TRP A 127 -6.08 -20.04 5.95
CA TRP A 127 -5.23 -20.90 5.13
C TRP A 127 -5.61 -20.97 3.64
N PRO A 128 -6.91 -21.04 3.23
CA PRO A 128 -7.25 -20.99 1.81
C PRO A 128 -6.86 -19.66 1.14
N VAL A 129 -7.05 -18.53 1.83
CA VAL A 129 -6.67 -17.20 1.34
C VAL A 129 -5.15 -17.09 1.19
N GLN A 130 -4.38 -17.60 2.16
CA GLN A 130 -2.92 -17.63 2.06
C GLN A 130 -2.44 -18.44 0.84
N LYS A 131 -3.07 -19.59 0.56
CA LYS A 131 -2.78 -20.40 -0.64
C LYS A 131 -3.10 -19.64 -1.92
N PHE A 132 -4.26 -18.99 -1.96
CA PHE A 132 -4.63 -18.14 -3.08
C PHE A 132 -3.61 -17.01 -3.32
N LEU A 133 -3.23 -16.26 -2.27
CA LEU A 133 -2.26 -15.18 -2.35
C LEU A 133 -0.89 -15.66 -2.83
N LYS A 134 -0.49 -16.88 -2.46
CA LYS A 134 0.75 -17.48 -2.96
C LYS A 134 0.68 -17.81 -4.46
N VAL A 135 -0.48 -18.23 -4.95
CA VAL A 135 -0.71 -18.43 -6.38
C VAL A 135 -0.72 -17.08 -7.11
N ALA A 136 -1.36 -16.07 -6.54
CA ALA A 136 -1.38 -14.71 -7.08
C ALA A 136 0.04 -14.11 -7.21
N GLU A 137 0.89 -14.30 -6.19
CA GLU A 137 2.29 -13.90 -6.22
C GLU A 137 3.07 -14.61 -7.34
N TRP A 138 2.86 -15.93 -7.49
CA TRP A 138 3.48 -16.69 -8.56
C TRP A 138 3.04 -16.21 -9.94
N LEU A 139 1.75 -15.95 -10.14
CA LEU A 139 1.22 -15.42 -11.40
C LEU A 139 1.85 -14.07 -11.73
N ALA A 140 1.93 -13.15 -10.75
CA ALA A 140 2.57 -11.86 -10.91
C ALA A 140 4.05 -12.00 -11.30
N ALA A 141 4.80 -12.83 -10.57
CA ALA A 141 6.20 -13.09 -10.88
C ALA A 141 6.42 -13.67 -12.29
N LYS A 142 5.45 -14.41 -12.83
CA LYS A 142 5.51 -14.99 -14.17
C LYS A 142 5.08 -14.04 -15.28
N SER A 143 4.12 -13.17 -15.01
CA SER A 143 3.48 -12.31 -16.02
C SER A 143 4.08 -10.92 -16.14
N GLY A 144 4.80 -10.44 -15.11
CA GLY A 144 5.50 -9.16 -15.17
C GLY A 144 6.71 -9.21 -16.10
N ASP A 145 6.85 -8.21 -16.97
CA ASP A 145 8.06 -8.02 -17.76
C ASP A 145 9.21 -7.59 -16.85
N TYR A 146 8.91 -6.66 -15.92
CA TYR A 146 9.82 -6.21 -14.87
C TYR A 146 9.15 -6.28 -13.51
N LEU A 147 9.93 -6.64 -12.49
CA LEU A 147 9.47 -6.68 -11.11
C LEU A 147 10.20 -5.62 -10.28
N VAL A 148 9.46 -4.95 -9.42
CA VAL A 148 10.00 -4.05 -8.41
C VAL A 148 9.83 -4.69 -7.04
N ALA A 149 10.88 -4.67 -6.23
CA ALA A 149 10.89 -5.09 -4.84
C ALA A 149 11.19 -3.89 -3.94
N ASP A 150 10.39 -3.66 -2.92
CA ASP A 150 10.55 -2.55 -1.97
C ASP A 150 11.61 -2.80 -0.90
N SER A 151 12.07 -4.05 -0.77
CA SER A 151 13.10 -4.47 0.18
C SER A 151 14.06 -5.49 -0.42
N LEU A 152 15.30 -5.51 0.09
CA LEU A 152 16.30 -6.52 -0.28
C LEU A 152 15.85 -7.94 0.07
N GLY A 153 15.01 -8.06 1.13
CA GLY A 153 14.42 -9.34 1.52
C GLY A 153 13.47 -9.89 0.45
N ILE A 154 12.59 -9.05 -0.09
CA ILE A 154 11.68 -9.41 -1.19
C ILE A 154 12.47 -9.69 -2.47
N GLN A 155 13.45 -8.85 -2.81
CA GLN A 155 14.32 -9.10 -3.97
C GLN A 155 14.99 -10.47 -3.90
N SER A 156 15.60 -10.80 -2.75
CA SER A 156 16.24 -12.10 -2.53
C SER A 156 15.24 -13.25 -2.60
N PHE A 157 14.03 -13.06 -2.06
CA PHE A 157 12.97 -14.06 -2.10
C PHE A 157 12.52 -14.35 -3.53
N LEU A 158 12.27 -13.33 -4.36
CA LEU A 158 11.87 -13.46 -5.76
C LEU A 158 12.93 -14.23 -6.57
N MET A 159 14.21 -13.90 -6.39
CA MET A 159 15.31 -14.60 -7.03
C MET A 159 15.40 -16.06 -6.57
N LYS A 160 15.33 -16.34 -5.27
CA LYS A 160 15.45 -17.71 -4.72
C LYS A 160 14.28 -18.58 -5.12
N THR A 161 13.05 -18.05 -5.06
CA THR A 161 11.81 -18.82 -5.22
C THR A 161 11.39 -18.96 -6.69
N TYR A 162 11.43 -17.85 -7.43
CA TYR A 162 10.90 -17.79 -8.80
C TYR A 162 11.97 -17.69 -9.88
N LYS A 163 13.25 -17.55 -9.50
CA LYS A 163 14.38 -17.29 -10.42
C LYS A 163 14.12 -16.05 -11.30
N LYS A 164 13.47 -15.04 -10.72
CA LYS A 164 13.14 -13.77 -11.37
C LYS A 164 13.98 -12.65 -10.77
N GLU A 165 14.62 -11.90 -11.64
CA GLU A 165 15.28 -10.65 -11.29
C GLU A 165 14.23 -9.60 -10.96
N SER A 166 14.56 -8.73 -10.02
CA SER A 166 13.74 -7.57 -9.67
C SER A 166 14.63 -6.38 -9.33
N THR A 167 14.12 -5.18 -9.59
CA THR A 167 14.81 -3.95 -9.21
C THR A 167 14.42 -3.58 -7.78
N TYR A 168 15.42 -3.37 -6.92
CA TYR A 168 15.16 -2.85 -5.57
C TYR A 168 14.90 -1.35 -5.63
N ILE A 169 13.70 -0.94 -5.22
CA ILE A 169 13.29 0.47 -5.07
C ILE A 169 12.54 0.60 -3.75
N ALA A 170 13.21 1.13 -2.74
CA ALA A 170 12.59 1.36 -1.43
C ALA A 170 11.61 2.54 -1.48
N TYR A 171 10.59 2.50 -0.62
CA TYR A 171 9.77 3.68 -0.37
C TYR A 171 10.61 4.80 0.24
N GLY A 172 10.30 6.01 -0.18
CA GLY A 172 10.94 7.22 0.34
C GLY A 172 10.05 7.95 1.34
N ALA A 173 10.63 8.97 1.97
CA ALA A 173 9.91 9.93 2.79
C ALA A 173 10.51 11.32 2.60
N HIS A 174 9.67 12.35 2.76
CA HIS A 174 10.17 13.72 2.81
C HIS A 174 10.88 13.98 4.12
N LEU A 175 12.10 14.49 4.04
CA LEU A 175 12.82 15.02 5.19
C LEU A 175 12.25 16.41 5.52
N PHE A 176 11.90 16.64 6.77
CA PHE A 176 11.51 17.95 7.27
C PHE A 176 12.31 18.29 8.54
N ASN A 177 12.78 19.54 8.61
CA ASN A 177 13.68 19.99 9.67
C ASN A 177 12.99 20.97 10.65
N THR A 178 11.72 21.27 10.42
CA THR A 178 10.93 22.23 11.21
C THR A 178 9.67 21.58 11.77
N PRO A 179 9.79 20.65 12.74
CA PRO A 179 8.64 20.02 13.36
C PRO A 179 7.82 21.04 14.15
N ASN A 180 6.48 20.92 14.10
CA ASN A 180 5.61 21.71 14.95
C ASN A 180 5.55 21.11 16.35
N GLU A 181 6.40 21.59 17.24
CA GLU A 181 6.50 21.07 18.61
C GLU A 181 5.24 21.33 19.45
N ASN A 182 4.41 22.32 19.09
CA ASN A 182 3.15 22.59 19.79
C ASN A 182 2.15 21.42 19.75
N ILE A 183 2.30 20.51 18.81
CA ILE A 183 1.50 19.29 18.74
C ILE A 183 1.67 18.40 19.99
N LEU A 184 2.85 18.42 20.61
CA LEU A 184 3.15 17.61 21.79
C LEU A 184 2.32 18.01 23.00
N GLN A 185 1.92 19.29 23.08
CA GLN A 185 1.05 19.80 24.15
C GLN A 185 -0.32 19.11 24.16
N GLN A 186 -0.85 18.76 22.98
CA GLN A 186 -2.14 18.06 22.86
C GLN A 186 -2.11 16.67 23.49
N TYR A 187 -0.91 16.07 23.54
CA TYR A 187 -0.68 14.74 24.12
C TYR A 187 -0.07 14.80 25.52
N GLN A 188 0.08 16.00 26.08
CA GLN A 188 0.67 16.21 27.42
C GLN A 188 2.07 15.55 27.58
N VAL A 189 2.86 15.62 26.53
CA VAL A 189 4.25 15.10 26.53
C VAL A 189 5.24 16.17 26.11
N GLU A 190 6.49 16.02 26.56
CA GLU A 190 7.58 16.93 26.28
C GLU A 190 8.52 16.35 25.23
N LYS A 191 9.16 17.22 24.45
CA LYS A 191 10.14 16.84 23.45
C LYS A 191 11.28 16.00 24.06
N GLY A 192 11.49 14.81 23.50
CA GLY A 192 12.56 13.90 23.96
C GLY A 192 12.20 13.12 25.23
N ASN A 193 11.01 13.31 25.81
CA ASN A 193 10.57 12.63 27.03
C ASN A 193 9.30 11.81 26.80
N TYR A 194 9.25 11.06 25.70
CA TYR A 194 8.19 10.08 25.42
C TYR A 194 8.70 9.02 24.45
N ASN A 195 8.09 7.84 24.52
CA ASN A 195 8.22 6.79 23.51
C ASN A 195 7.05 6.85 22.54
N MET A 196 7.22 6.32 21.33
CA MET A 196 6.16 6.32 20.34
C MET A 196 6.11 4.99 19.58
N VAL A 197 4.90 4.45 19.43
CA VAL A 197 4.58 3.36 18.49
C VAL A 197 3.61 3.91 17.45
N MET A 198 3.99 3.88 16.18
CA MET A 198 3.12 4.25 15.08
C MET A 198 2.86 3.01 14.23
N ALA A 199 1.62 2.49 14.27
CA ALA A 199 1.25 1.28 13.55
C ALA A 199 -0.26 1.21 13.31
N ARG A 200 -0.68 0.39 12.34
CA ARG A 200 -2.09 -0.02 12.25
C ARG A 200 -2.43 -0.85 13.49
N PHE A 201 -3.62 -0.61 14.06
CA PHE A 201 -4.09 -1.38 15.21
C PHE A 201 -4.60 -2.76 14.75
N GLU A 202 -3.62 -3.63 14.42
CA GLU A 202 -3.79 -5.01 14.01
C GLU A 202 -2.90 -5.93 14.86
N PRO A 203 -3.35 -7.13 15.23
CA PRO A 203 -2.59 -8.07 16.09
C PRO A 203 -1.18 -8.37 15.55
N GLU A 204 -1.01 -8.39 14.24
CA GLU A 204 0.28 -8.67 13.58
C GLU A 204 1.37 -7.61 13.87
N ASN A 205 0.99 -6.43 14.38
CA ASN A 205 1.92 -5.36 14.75
C ASN A 205 2.37 -5.44 16.22
N ASN A 206 1.88 -6.43 16.98
CA ASN A 206 2.32 -6.76 18.34
C ASN A 206 2.33 -5.56 19.31
N ILE A 207 1.37 -4.64 19.17
CA ILE A 207 1.28 -3.44 20.02
C ILE A 207 1.08 -3.84 21.49
N ASP A 208 0.32 -4.91 21.76
CA ASP A 208 0.12 -5.47 23.10
C ASP A 208 1.44 -5.91 23.73
N MET A 209 2.30 -6.60 22.99
CA MET A 209 3.61 -7.03 23.48
C MET A 209 4.50 -5.82 23.83
N VAL A 210 4.48 -4.77 23.01
CA VAL A 210 5.23 -3.53 23.30
C VAL A 210 4.72 -2.87 24.57
N LEU A 211 3.39 -2.75 24.72
CA LEU A 211 2.78 -2.15 25.91
C LEU A 211 3.00 -3.00 27.16
N GLU A 212 2.95 -4.33 27.07
CA GLU A 212 3.34 -5.23 28.16
C GLU A 212 4.79 -5.03 28.59
N GLY A 213 5.71 -4.90 27.61
CA GLY A 213 7.11 -4.63 27.88
C GLY A 213 7.31 -3.30 28.62
N VAL A 214 6.58 -2.25 28.24
CA VAL A 214 6.62 -0.95 28.92
C VAL A 214 6.05 -1.07 30.35
N ALA A 215 4.94 -1.81 30.53
CA ALA A 215 4.31 -2.00 31.84
C ALA A 215 5.17 -2.82 32.84
N LEU A 216 6.11 -3.62 32.34
CA LEU A 216 7.05 -4.37 33.18
C LEU A 216 8.17 -3.48 33.74
N ASP A 217 8.51 -2.39 33.06
CA ASP A 217 9.53 -1.44 33.48
C ASP A 217 8.94 -0.41 34.46
N LYS A 218 8.82 -0.80 35.71
CA LYS A 218 8.23 0.04 36.78
C LYS A 218 9.08 1.26 37.17
N GLU A 219 10.35 1.25 36.81
CA GLU A 219 11.28 2.35 37.11
C GLU A 219 11.20 3.45 36.06
N ASN A 220 10.80 3.10 34.84
CA ASN A 220 10.66 4.03 33.73
C ASN A 220 9.21 4.50 33.56
N GLN A 221 8.94 5.72 33.96
CA GLN A 221 7.61 6.35 33.83
C GLN A 221 7.48 7.18 32.55
N THR A 222 8.36 6.99 31.56
CA THR A 222 8.31 7.71 30.30
C THR A 222 7.00 7.37 29.56
N PRO A 223 6.17 8.37 29.21
CA PRO A 223 4.93 8.15 28.50
C PRO A 223 5.14 7.43 27.17
N ILE A 224 4.20 6.59 26.77
CA ILE A 224 4.19 5.98 25.43
C ILE A 224 2.97 6.43 24.64
N LEU A 225 3.20 7.04 23.49
CA LEU A 225 2.16 7.40 22.53
C LEU A 225 1.95 6.26 21.53
N VAL A 226 0.73 5.77 21.42
CA VAL A 226 0.36 4.76 20.41
C VAL A 226 -0.49 5.43 19.34
N ILE A 227 0.08 5.63 18.16
CA ILE A 227 -0.52 6.41 17.07
C ILE A 227 -0.99 5.48 15.96
N GLY A 228 -2.26 5.63 15.57
CA GLY A 228 -2.90 4.90 14.48
C GLY A 228 -4.42 4.91 14.60
N LYS A 229 -5.10 4.34 13.60
CA LYS A 229 -6.57 4.18 13.63
C LYS A 229 -6.93 3.11 14.66
N HIS A 230 -7.38 3.57 15.82
CA HIS A 230 -7.65 2.70 16.97
C HIS A 230 -9.12 2.20 17.07
N GLU A 231 -10.02 2.66 16.17
CA GLU A 231 -11.43 2.24 16.12
C GLU A 231 -11.56 0.85 15.48
N THR A 232 -10.79 -0.12 15.98
CA THR A 232 -10.78 -1.52 15.57
C THR A 232 -11.10 -2.41 16.77
N LYS A 233 -11.44 -3.68 16.52
CA LYS A 233 -11.63 -4.67 17.60
C LYS A 233 -10.36 -4.81 18.45
N TYR A 234 -9.20 -4.81 17.81
CA TYR A 234 -7.92 -4.90 18.51
C TYR A 234 -7.61 -3.63 19.30
N GLY A 235 -7.95 -2.45 18.77
CA GLY A 235 -7.83 -1.19 19.51
C GLY A 235 -8.73 -1.15 20.76
N ALA A 236 -9.95 -1.66 20.65
CA ALA A 236 -10.84 -1.80 21.80
C ALA A 236 -10.26 -2.78 22.87
N TYR A 237 -9.69 -3.89 22.42
CA TYR A 237 -8.98 -4.85 23.29
C TYR A 237 -7.81 -4.17 24.03
N LEU A 238 -6.94 -3.44 23.31
CA LEU A 238 -5.80 -2.74 23.90
C LEU A 238 -6.25 -1.70 24.93
N LYS A 239 -7.22 -0.86 24.59
CA LYS A 239 -7.78 0.13 25.53
C LYS A 239 -8.35 -0.50 26.78
N ASN A 240 -8.95 -1.68 26.67
CA ASN A 240 -9.48 -2.39 27.82
C ASN A 240 -8.40 -3.02 28.69
N LYS A 241 -7.36 -3.57 28.06
CA LYS A 241 -6.26 -4.26 28.75
C LYS A 241 -5.32 -3.29 29.48
N PHE A 242 -5.09 -2.09 28.93
CA PHE A 242 -4.16 -1.08 29.44
C PHE A 242 -4.91 0.18 29.91
N LYS A 243 -5.97 0.00 30.71
CA LYS A 243 -6.82 1.09 31.22
C LYS A 243 -6.22 1.88 32.39
N GLU A 244 -5.13 1.41 32.98
CA GLU A 244 -4.47 2.01 34.13
C GLU A 244 -3.28 2.88 33.73
#